data_28a80d8f65e7c00ec516e9d2dd68c469
#
_entry.id   28a80d8f65e7c00ec516e9d2dd68c469
#
_cell.length_a   1.000
_cell.length_b   1.000
_cell.length_c   1.000
_cell.angle_alpha   90.00
_cell.angle_beta   90.00
_cell.angle_gamma   90.00
#
_symmetry.space_group_name_H-M   'P 1'
#
loop_
_entity.id
_entity.type
_entity.pdbx_description
1 polymer ?
#
loop_
_entity_poly.entity_id
_entity_poly.type
_entity_poly.pdbx_seq_one_letter_code
_entity_poly.pdbx_strand_id
1 'polypeptide(L)'
;RLRADVYTLADDAMEGRKVGTRGEQLAADYLTGRMAKLKLATHELAPAYRSTFSAQPKVHGVAQGAPVTGTNVLGIVRGRRPELAPLVIGAHYDHWGWGGEGSLYRGKDSAIHNGADDNASGVAAVLELAYRLQRAKPNRSVIVVAFSGEEQGLWGSNDLAKKLAALPVKPAAMVNMDMVGRLGATRQLALYGVGTSPAWPEALAAAGAGEKFRLKIDSSGVGPSDHTSFYLTDVPVLHLFTGQHADYHQPSDDADKINFDGLAEVVDLVEAILNQLDGRAEIPFTKTKSSASDTPRFKVTLGVVPDYLYDGQGMRIDGTTDGKPAARAGLQRGDVVVALGEHAVAGMTGYMEALSKFEAGQETTVTVLRDGVELVLPLKF
;
A
#
# COMPACT_ATOMS: atom_id res chain seq x y z
N ARG A 1 -11.49 -0.54 -19.60
CA ARG A 1 -11.98 -0.41 -18.22
C ARG A 1 -10.93 0.23 -17.34
N LEU A 2 -9.71 -0.32 -17.22
CA LEU A 2 -8.63 0.24 -16.41
C LEU A 2 -8.48 1.75 -16.61
N ARG A 3 -8.32 2.20 -17.87
CA ARG A 3 -8.20 3.63 -18.19
C ARG A 3 -9.39 4.44 -17.67
N ALA A 4 -10.61 3.96 -17.87
CA ALA A 4 -11.81 4.69 -17.44
C ALA A 4 -11.88 4.83 -15.90
N ASP A 5 -11.53 3.77 -15.16
CA ASP A 5 -11.55 3.80 -13.70
C ASP A 5 -10.45 4.74 -13.15
N VAL A 6 -9.22 4.69 -13.71
CA VAL A 6 -8.12 5.60 -13.30
C VAL A 6 -8.49 7.05 -13.60
N TYR A 7 -8.91 7.37 -14.83
CA TYR A 7 -9.27 8.75 -15.23
C TYR A 7 -10.45 9.31 -14.41
N THR A 8 -11.36 8.44 -13.95
CA THR A 8 -12.46 8.89 -13.08
C THR A 8 -11.98 9.16 -11.67
N LEU A 9 -11.20 8.25 -11.08
CA LEU A 9 -10.74 8.39 -9.69
C LEU A 9 -9.68 9.49 -9.53
N ALA A 10 -8.82 9.69 -10.53
CA ALA A 10 -7.78 10.70 -10.53
C ALA A 10 -8.21 12.01 -11.23
N ASP A 11 -9.52 12.26 -11.37
CA ASP A 11 -10.05 13.53 -11.87
C ASP A 11 -10.12 14.56 -10.74
N ASP A 12 -9.89 15.83 -11.06
CA ASP A 12 -9.99 16.95 -10.12
C ASP A 12 -11.36 17.01 -9.41
N ALA A 13 -12.43 16.53 -10.07
CA ALA A 13 -13.76 16.44 -9.47
C ALA A 13 -13.81 15.50 -8.24
N MET A 14 -12.86 14.61 -8.09
CA MET A 14 -12.71 13.74 -6.90
C MET A 14 -11.91 14.41 -5.78
N GLU A 15 -11.45 15.65 -5.95
CA GLU A 15 -10.78 16.47 -4.93
C GLU A 15 -9.63 15.73 -4.20
N GLY A 16 -8.92 14.81 -4.92
CA GLY A 16 -7.83 14.03 -4.36
C GLY A 16 -8.23 13.08 -3.21
N ARG A 17 -9.50 12.74 -3.06
CA ARG A 17 -10.08 11.62 -2.29
C ARG A 17 -9.65 11.48 -0.82
N LYS A 18 -9.22 12.54 -0.16
CA LYS A 18 -8.76 12.47 1.23
C LYS A 18 -9.84 11.94 2.16
N VAL A 19 -9.46 11.00 3.04
CA VAL A 19 -10.37 10.40 4.03
C VAL A 19 -11.11 11.46 4.86
N GLY A 20 -12.42 11.26 5.06
CA GLY A 20 -13.29 12.17 5.81
C GLY A 20 -13.71 13.43 5.04
N THR A 21 -13.39 13.55 3.76
CA THR A 21 -13.75 14.71 2.93
C THR A 21 -14.85 14.38 1.92
N ARG A 22 -15.34 15.42 1.23
CA ARG A 22 -16.27 15.26 0.10
C ARG A 22 -15.65 14.42 -1.02
N GLY A 23 -14.36 14.58 -1.32
CA GLY A 23 -13.66 13.79 -2.34
C GLY A 23 -13.68 12.31 -2.06
N GLU A 24 -13.46 11.89 -0.80
CA GLU A 24 -13.64 10.49 -0.40
C GLU A 24 -15.06 9.98 -0.67
N GLN A 25 -16.06 10.77 -0.30
CA GLN A 25 -17.47 10.39 -0.48
C GLN A 25 -17.83 10.19 -1.96
N LEU A 26 -17.39 11.10 -2.85
CA LEU A 26 -17.57 10.99 -4.28
C LEU A 26 -16.92 9.73 -4.86
N ALA A 27 -15.70 9.43 -4.45
CA ALA A 27 -15.00 8.21 -4.85
C ALA A 27 -15.69 6.95 -4.31
N ALA A 28 -16.15 6.95 -3.06
CA ALA A 28 -16.91 5.85 -2.48
C ALA A 28 -18.25 5.62 -3.19
N ASP A 29 -18.94 6.69 -3.61
CA ASP A 29 -20.16 6.62 -4.44
C ASP A 29 -19.88 5.98 -5.80
N TYR A 30 -18.82 6.41 -6.48
CA TYR A 30 -18.37 5.84 -7.74
C TYR A 30 -18.07 4.34 -7.58
N LEU A 31 -17.27 3.97 -6.60
CA LEU A 31 -16.86 2.58 -6.34
C LEU A 31 -18.06 1.69 -5.99
N THR A 32 -18.99 2.18 -5.16
CA THR A 32 -20.25 1.50 -4.86
C THR A 32 -21.05 1.22 -6.13
N GLY A 33 -21.15 2.21 -7.00
CA GLY A 33 -21.81 2.07 -8.33
C GLY A 33 -21.07 1.05 -9.22
N ARG A 34 -19.76 1.02 -9.19
CA ARG A 34 -18.94 0.02 -9.93
C ARG A 34 -19.18 -1.39 -9.40
N MET A 35 -19.19 -1.61 -8.08
CA MET A 35 -19.45 -2.91 -7.47
C MET A 35 -20.86 -3.41 -7.81
N ALA A 36 -21.86 -2.52 -7.75
CA ALA A 36 -23.24 -2.84 -8.14
C ALA A 36 -23.37 -3.19 -9.63
N LYS A 37 -22.72 -2.42 -10.52
CA LYS A 37 -22.69 -2.70 -11.97
C LYS A 37 -22.01 -4.03 -12.31
N LEU A 38 -21.01 -4.44 -11.55
CA LEU A 38 -20.36 -5.73 -11.63
C LEU A 38 -21.21 -6.86 -11.03
N LYS A 39 -22.34 -6.52 -10.39
CA LYS A 39 -23.24 -7.48 -9.72
C LYS A 39 -22.51 -8.30 -8.64
N LEU A 40 -21.59 -7.69 -7.92
CA LEU A 40 -20.97 -8.32 -6.77
C LEU A 40 -22.01 -8.52 -5.67
N ALA A 41 -21.86 -9.58 -4.88
CA ALA A 41 -22.68 -9.75 -3.69
C ALA A 41 -22.22 -8.78 -2.59
N THR A 42 -23.15 -8.36 -1.73
CA THR A 42 -22.80 -7.58 -0.53
C THR A 42 -22.22 -8.49 0.56
N HIS A 43 -21.40 -7.94 1.42
CA HIS A 43 -20.89 -8.57 2.64
C HIS A 43 -21.69 -8.09 3.85
N GLU A 44 -21.84 -8.92 4.90
CA GLU A 44 -22.55 -8.53 6.13
C GLU A 44 -21.87 -7.31 6.83
N LEU A 45 -20.55 -7.19 6.74
CA LEU A 45 -19.79 -6.04 7.25
C LEU A 45 -19.92 -4.78 6.36
N ALA A 46 -20.55 -4.89 5.19
CA ALA A 46 -20.68 -3.82 4.21
C ALA A 46 -22.05 -3.84 3.52
N PRO A 47 -23.14 -3.56 4.24
CA PRO A 47 -24.43 -3.36 3.63
C PRO A 47 -24.32 -2.24 2.58
N ALA A 48 -24.95 -2.45 1.42
CA ALA A 48 -24.82 -1.54 0.27
C ALA A 48 -23.37 -1.27 -0.16
N TYR A 49 -22.47 -2.26 -0.01
CA TYR A 49 -21.03 -2.22 -0.32
C TYR A 49 -20.18 -1.29 0.56
N ARG A 50 -20.69 -0.73 1.65
CA ARG A 50 -20.00 0.25 2.49
C ARG A 50 -19.77 -0.28 3.90
N SER A 51 -18.52 -0.20 4.34
CA SER A 51 -18.12 -0.49 5.73
C SER A 51 -17.46 0.75 6.31
N THR A 52 -18.18 1.46 7.16
CA THR A 52 -17.66 2.67 7.81
C THR A 52 -16.76 2.31 8.99
N PHE A 53 -15.78 3.16 9.23
CA PHE A 53 -14.92 3.11 10.40
C PHE A 53 -14.73 4.52 10.96
N SER A 54 -14.27 4.61 12.20
CA SER A 54 -13.88 5.87 12.82
C SER A 54 -12.46 5.76 13.32
N ALA A 55 -11.64 6.74 12.99
CA ALA A 55 -10.24 6.78 13.40
C ALA A 55 -9.91 8.13 14.05
N GLN A 56 -9.05 8.09 15.05
CA GLN A 56 -8.56 9.28 15.74
C GLN A 56 -7.23 9.70 15.10
N PRO A 57 -7.17 10.85 14.41
CA PRO A 57 -5.89 11.37 13.92
C PRO A 57 -4.88 11.50 15.06
N LYS A 58 -3.63 11.17 14.78
CA LYS A 58 -2.55 11.26 15.77
C LYS A 58 -1.33 11.92 15.15
N VAL A 59 -0.75 12.88 15.86
CA VAL A 59 0.57 13.45 15.54
C VAL A 59 1.52 13.02 16.65
N HIS A 60 2.61 12.38 16.30
CA HIS A 60 3.57 11.79 17.25
C HIS A 60 2.90 10.93 18.34
N GLY A 61 1.86 10.17 17.99
CA GLY A 61 1.12 9.29 18.90
C GLY A 61 0.08 10.01 19.79
N VAL A 62 0.00 11.34 19.73
CA VAL A 62 -0.96 12.14 20.48
C VAL A 62 -2.20 12.39 19.62
N ALA A 63 -3.39 12.16 20.19
CA ALA A 63 -4.65 12.42 19.52
C ALA A 63 -4.78 13.91 19.15
N GLN A 64 -5.18 14.18 17.91
CA GLN A 64 -5.37 15.53 17.36
C GLN A 64 -6.76 15.66 16.74
N GLY A 65 -7.45 16.75 17.05
CA GLY A 65 -8.77 17.05 16.47
C GLY A 65 -9.86 16.06 16.86
N ALA A 66 -10.94 16.07 16.10
CA ALA A 66 -12.07 15.13 16.25
C ALA A 66 -11.79 13.81 15.51
N PRO A 67 -12.44 12.70 15.92
CA PRO A 67 -12.40 11.47 15.13
C PRO A 67 -12.88 11.71 13.69
N VAL A 68 -12.22 11.09 12.74
CA VAL A 68 -12.56 11.12 11.32
C VAL A 68 -13.27 9.82 10.95
N THR A 69 -14.40 9.94 10.24
CA THR A 69 -15.12 8.80 9.69
C THR A 69 -14.68 8.58 8.25
N GLY A 70 -14.24 7.37 7.94
CA GLY A 70 -13.93 6.93 6.58
C GLY A 70 -14.80 5.74 6.17
N THR A 71 -14.72 5.35 4.90
CA THR A 71 -15.58 4.31 4.33
C THR A 71 -14.77 3.38 3.43
N ASN A 72 -14.58 2.13 3.85
CA ASN A 72 -14.15 1.08 2.93
C ASN A 72 -15.32 0.68 2.01
N VAL A 73 -15.01 0.44 0.73
CA VAL A 73 -16.00 -0.07 -0.23
C VAL A 73 -15.64 -1.48 -0.60
N LEU A 74 -16.55 -2.45 -0.37
CA LEU A 74 -16.26 -3.85 -0.63
C LEU A 74 -17.48 -4.62 -1.15
N GLY A 75 -17.17 -5.64 -1.98
CA GLY A 75 -18.15 -6.57 -2.52
C GLY A 75 -17.54 -7.97 -2.64
N ILE A 76 -18.36 -8.96 -2.99
CA ILE A 76 -17.95 -10.36 -3.06
C ILE A 76 -18.21 -10.90 -4.47
N VAL A 77 -17.18 -11.44 -5.11
CA VAL A 77 -17.32 -12.43 -6.17
C VAL A 77 -17.61 -13.77 -5.50
N ARG A 78 -18.82 -14.31 -5.67
CA ARG A 78 -19.19 -15.59 -5.06
C ARG A 78 -18.48 -16.75 -5.74
N GLY A 79 -17.80 -17.55 -4.95
CA GLY A 79 -17.22 -18.82 -5.38
C GLY A 79 -18.26 -19.94 -5.49
N ARG A 80 -17.90 -21.00 -6.21
CA ARG A 80 -18.72 -22.22 -6.35
C ARG A 80 -18.64 -23.13 -5.13
N ARG A 81 -17.62 -22.94 -4.28
CA ARG A 81 -17.32 -23.76 -3.10
C ARG A 81 -17.32 -22.87 -1.85
N PRO A 82 -18.50 -22.56 -1.29
CA PRO A 82 -18.64 -21.62 -0.17
C PRO A 82 -17.98 -22.13 1.12
N GLU A 83 -17.65 -23.41 1.21
CA GLU A 83 -16.90 -23.99 2.34
C GLU A 83 -15.42 -23.61 2.36
N LEU A 84 -14.88 -23.13 1.23
CA LEU A 84 -13.51 -22.66 1.17
C LEU A 84 -13.40 -21.23 1.72
N ALA A 85 -12.43 -20.99 2.58
CA ALA A 85 -12.14 -19.66 3.09
C ALA A 85 -11.87 -18.66 1.94
N PRO A 86 -12.44 -17.44 1.96
CA PRO A 86 -12.33 -16.49 0.85
C PRO A 86 -10.92 -15.95 0.69
N LEU A 87 -10.57 -15.50 -0.53
CA LEU A 87 -9.45 -14.64 -0.79
C LEU A 87 -9.86 -13.16 -0.65
N VAL A 88 -8.91 -12.29 -0.38
CA VAL A 88 -9.09 -10.83 -0.42
C VAL A 88 -8.19 -10.26 -1.51
N ILE A 89 -8.74 -9.37 -2.33
CA ILE A 89 -7.97 -8.48 -3.21
C ILE A 89 -8.29 -7.04 -2.84
N GLY A 90 -7.27 -6.20 -2.70
CA GLY A 90 -7.47 -4.84 -2.22
C GLY A 90 -6.48 -3.82 -2.75
N ALA A 91 -6.90 -2.56 -2.66
CA ALA A 91 -6.11 -1.37 -2.91
C ALA A 91 -6.76 -0.21 -2.14
N HIS A 92 -5.99 0.78 -1.68
CA HIS A 92 -6.60 1.97 -1.13
C HIS A 92 -7.06 2.93 -2.22
N TYR A 93 -8.08 3.72 -1.94
CA TYR A 93 -8.62 4.70 -2.88
C TYR A 93 -8.52 6.14 -2.39
N ASP A 94 -8.19 6.34 -1.12
CA ASP A 94 -7.90 7.66 -0.59
C ASP A 94 -6.55 8.17 -1.07
N HIS A 95 -6.36 9.50 -1.01
CA HIS A 95 -5.09 10.15 -1.26
C HIS A 95 -5.03 11.48 -0.48
N TRP A 96 -4.15 12.41 -0.85
CA TRP A 96 -3.82 13.60 -0.03
C TRP A 96 -4.78 14.78 -0.20
N GLY A 97 -5.81 14.70 -1.05
CA GLY A 97 -6.76 15.78 -1.24
C GLY A 97 -6.09 17.04 -1.79
N TRP A 98 -6.23 18.14 -1.09
CA TRP A 98 -5.59 19.42 -1.41
C TRP A 98 -4.16 19.54 -0.84
N GLY A 99 -3.51 18.43 -0.52
CA GLY A 99 -2.19 18.36 0.08
C GLY A 99 -2.23 18.32 1.60
N GLY A 100 -1.13 18.66 2.23
CA GLY A 100 -0.97 18.65 3.68
C GLY A 100 0.29 17.91 4.15
N GLU A 101 0.26 17.32 5.33
CA GLU A 101 1.45 16.81 6.01
C GLU A 101 2.23 15.74 5.21
N GLY A 102 1.56 14.87 4.46
CA GLY A 102 2.20 13.82 3.65
C GLY A 102 2.56 14.25 2.23
N SER A 103 2.16 15.45 1.80
CA SER A 103 2.49 15.96 0.47
C SER A 103 3.98 16.28 0.32
N LEU A 104 4.53 15.95 -0.83
CA LEU A 104 5.87 16.33 -1.26
C LEU A 104 5.87 17.56 -2.20
N TYR A 105 4.70 18.17 -2.42
CA TYR A 105 4.57 19.37 -3.22
C TYR A 105 5.23 20.58 -2.56
N ARG A 106 6.02 21.31 -3.32
CA ARG A 106 6.81 22.48 -2.85
C ARG A 106 6.25 23.81 -3.35
N GLY A 107 5.11 23.78 -4.03
CA GLY A 107 4.42 25.01 -4.46
C GLY A 107 3.87 25.79 -3.26
N LYS A 108 3.59 27.08 -3.49
CA LYS A 108 3.04 27.96 -2.45
C LYS A 108 1.52 27.88 -2.36
N ASP A 109 0.88 27.47 -3.45
CA ASP A 109 -0.57 27.37 -3.57
C ASP A 109 -1.05 25.98 -3.23
N SER A 110 -2.29 25.87 -2.72
CA SER A 110 -2.95 24.60 -2.52
C SER A 110 -3.25 23.98 -3.90
N ALA A 111 -2.96 22.69 -4.07
CA ALA A 111 -3.20 21.97 -5.31
C ALA A 111 -3.81 20.60 -5.02
N ILE A 112 -4.69 20.13 -5.91
CA ILE A 112 -5.29 18.81 -5.81
C ILE A 112 -4.19 17.76 -6.08
N HIS A 113 -4.14 16.75 -5.23
CA HIS A 113 -3.28 15.58 -5.41
C HIS A 113 -4.16 14.46 -5.97
N ASN A 114 -4.11 14.27 -7.28
CA ASN A 114 -5.00 13.35 -7.99
C ASN A 114 -4.69 11.88 -7.72
N GLY A 115 -3.43 11.54 -7.38
CA GLY A 115 -3.04 10.19 -6.98
C GLY A 115 -3.45 9.14 -8.02
N ALA A 116 -2.99 9.30 -9.26
CA ALA A 116 -3.37 8.40 -10.34
C ALA A 116 -2.66 7.05 -10.22
N ASP A 117 -1.36 7.06 -9.91
CA ASP A 117 -0.67 5.83 -9.57
C ASP A 117 -0.91 5.46 -8.11
N ASP A 118 -0.90 6.44 -7.23
CA ASP A 118 -1.11 6.32 -5.80
C ASP A 118 -2.53 6.80 -5.37
N ASN A 119 -3.61 5.98 -5.33
CA ASN A 119 -3.56 4.60 -5.77
C ASN A 119 -4.81 4.28 -6.60
N ALA A 120 -5.18 5.19 -7.54
CA ALA A 120 -6.25 4.88 -8.48
C ALA A 120 -5.87 3.72 -9.42
N SER A 121 -4.57 3.50 -9.67
CA SER A 121 -4.06 2.38 -10.47
C SER A 121 -4.38 1.03 -9.83
N GLY A 122 -4.08 0.88 -8.54
CA GLY A 122 -4.40 -0.34 -7.78
C GLY A 122 -5.90 -0.59 -7.68
N VAL A 123 -6.69 0.45 -7.45
CA VAL A 123 -8.17 0.33 -7.43
C VAL A 123 -8.72 -0.11 -8.77
N ALA A 124 -8.23 0.45 -9.89
CA ALA A 124 -8.62 0.04 -11.22
C ALA A 124 -8.26 -1.42 -11.49
N ALA A 125 -7.08 -1.88 -11.03
CA ALA A 125 -6.66 -3.28 -11.12
C ALA A 125 -7.61 -4.20 -10.32
N VAL A 126 -7.98 -3.83 -9.10
CA VAL A 126 -8.95 -4.56 -8.26
C VAL A 126 -10.31 -4.69 -8.96
N LEU A 127 -10.82 -3.61 -9.55
CA LEU A 127 -12.10 -3.61 -10.27
C LEU A 127 -12.04 -4.46 -11.56
N GLU A 128 -10.93 -4.43 -12.29
CA GLU A 128 -10.73 -5.27 -13.48
C GLU A 128 -10.66 -6.76 -13.10
N LEU A 129 -9.94 -7.10 -12.03
CA LEU A 129 -9.90 -8.46 -11.49
C LEU A 129 -11.29 -8.91 -11.06
N ALA A 130 -12.05 -8.06 -10.38
CA ALA A 130 -13.43 -8.38 -9.98
C ALA A 130 -14.32 -8.70 -11.21
N TYR A 131 -14.20 -7.91 -12.29
CA TYR A 131 -14.91 -8.19 -13.56
C TYR A 131 -14.53 -9.54 -14.15
N ARG A 132 -13.24 -9.86 -14.20
CA ARG A 132 -12.73 -11.12 -14.77
C ARG A 132 -13.17 -12.33 -13.93
N LEU A 133 -12.99 -12.25 -12.60
CA LEU A 133 -13.37 -13.31 -11.65
C LEU A 133 -14.87 -13.55 -11.64
N GLN A 134 -15.72 -12.51 -11.74
CA GLN A 134 -17.18 -12.66 -11.81
C GLN A 134 -17.60 -13.49 -13.04
N ARG A 135 -16.84 -13.42 -14.12
CA ARG A 135 -17.06 -14.20 -15.35
C ARG A 135 -16.45 -15.60 -15.27
N ALA A 136 -15.29 -15.73 -14.67
CA ALA A 136 -14.56 -17.01 -14.51
C ALA A 136 -15.24 -17.94 -13.51
N LYS A 137 -16.00 -17.40 -12.54
CA LYS A 137 -16.67 -18.15 -11.46
C LYS A 137 -15.70 -19.04 -10.71
N PRO A 138 -14.82 -18.46 -9.88
CA PRO A 138 -13.80 -19.19 -9.13
C PRO A 138 -14.42 -20.22 -8.16
N ASN A 139 -13.61 -21.09 -7.60
CA ASN A 139 -14.04 -22.00 -6.54
C ASN A 139 -14.21 -21.24 -5.23
N ARG A 140 -13.20 -20.45 -4.82
CA ARG A 140 -13.27 -19.62 -3.61
C ARG A 140 -14.02 -18.33 -3.87
N SER A 141 -14.75 -17.86 -2.89
CA SER A 141 -15.24 -16.48 -2.92
C SER A 141 -14.05 -15.53 -2.82
N VAL A 142 -14.16 -14.36 -3.49
CA VAL A 142 -13.16 -13.32 -3.44
C VAL A 142 -13.79 -12.03 -2.92
N ILE A 143 -13.31 -11.54 -1.80
CA ILE A 143 -13.67 -10.25 -1.22
C ILE A 143 -12.85 -9.19 -1.96
N VAL A 144 -13.53 -8.28 -2.62
CA VAL A 144 -12.98 -7.18 -3.42
C VAL A 144 -13.08 -5.92 -2.61
N VAL A 145 -11.97 -5.26 -2.29
CA VAL A 145 -11.96 -4.11 -1.36
C VAL A 145 -11.25 -2.92 -1.96
N ALA A 146 -11.86 -1.74 -1.81
CA ALA A 146 -11.19 -0.46 -1.89
C ALA A 146 -11.14 0.13 -0.46
N PHE A 147 -9.93 0.26 0.09
CA PHE A 147 -9.70 0.77 1.45
C PHE A 147 -9.66 2.30 1.44
N SER A 148 -9.99 2.92 2.59
CA SER A 148 -9.82 4.35 2.83
C SER A 148 -8.96 4.60 4.05
N GLY A 149 -8.26 5.74 4.07
CA GLY A 149 -7.42 6.15 5.19
C GLY A 149 -6.10 5.38 5.29
N GLU A 150 -5.60 4.84 4.18
CA GLU A 150 -4.28 4.24 4.08
C GLU A 150 -3.20 5.27 4.39
N GLU A 151 -3.26 6.41 3.70
CA GLU A 151 -2.34 7.54 3.79
C GLU A 151 -2.25 8.18 5.19
N GLN A 152 -3.24 7.92 6.02
CA GLN A 152 -3.29 8.41 7.40
C GLN A 152 -2.85 7.33 8.41
N GLY A 153 -2.36 6.17 7.94
CA GLY A 153 -1.84 5.09 8.75
C GLY A 153 -2.72 3.84 8.76
N LEU A 154 -3.12 3.38 7.59
CA LEU A 154 -3.82 2.11 7.36
C LEU A 154 -5.17 2.00 8.10
N TRP A 155 -5.90 3.11 8.27
CA TRP A 155 -7.07 3.12 9.15
C TRP A 155 -8.14 2.14 8.72
N GLY A 156 -8.54 2.18 7.46
CA GLY A 156 -9.62 1.34 6.94
C GLY A 156 -9.25 -0.12 6.85
N SER A 157 -8.05 -0.45 6.39
CA SER A 157 -7.60 -1.85 6.34
C SER A 157 -7.42 -2.45 7.73
N ASN A 158 -6.92 -1.68 8.72
CA ASN A 158 -6.83 -2.14 10.11
C ASN A 158 -8.20 -2.46 10.71
N ASP A 159 -9.19 -1.60 10.47
CA ASP A 159 -10.56 -1.84 10.92
C ASP A 159 -11.15 -3.09 10.27
N LEU A 160 -11.06 -3.18 8.93
CA LEU A 160 -11.65 -4.28 8.18
C LEU A 160 -10.95 -5.62 8.45
N ALA A 161 -9.63 -5.66 8.52
CA ALA A 161 -8.87 -6.88 8.80
C ALA A 161 -9.27 -7.48 10.16
N LYS A 162 -9.41 -6.64 11.20
CA LYS A 162 -9.87 -7.07 12.53
C LYS A 162 -11.31 -7.60 12.48
N LYS A 163 -12.21 -6.91 11.77
CA LYS A 163 -13.60 -7.36 11.60
C LYS A 163 -13.68 -8.70 10.87
N LEU A 164 -12.91 -8.88 9.79
CA LEU A 164 -12.85 -10.15 9.05
C LEU A 164 -12.22 -11.27 9.87
N ALA A 165 -11.18 -10.97 10.66
CA ALA A 165 -10.53 -11.94 11.55
C ALA A 165 -11.44 -12.42 12.69
N ALA A 166 -12.44 -11.64 13.08
CA ALA A 166 -13.43 -12.00 14.09
C ALA A 166 -14.56 -12.89 13.55
N LEU A 167 -14.66 -13.06 12.24
CA LEU A 167 -15.65 -13.96 11.64
C LEU A 167 -15.28 -15.42 11.86
N PRO A 168 -16.27 -16.34 11.82
CA PRO A 168 -16.03 -17.78 11.95
C PRO A 168 -15.08 -18.34 10.88
N VAL A 169 -15.07 -17.74 9.69
CA VAL A 169 -14.17 -18.10 8.59
C VAL A 169 -13.33 -16.89 8.21
N LYS A 170 -12.06 -16.95 8.57
CA LYS A 170 -11.07 -15.91 8.20
C LYS A 170 -10.72 -15.99 6.72
N PRO A 171 -10.26 -14.89 6.09
CA PRO A 171 -9.67 -14.94 4.77
C PRO A 171 -8.48 -15.90 4.71
N ALA A 172 -8.39 -16.67 3.61
CA ALA A 172 -7.28 -17.59 3.39
C ALA A 172 -5.99 -16.89 3.00
N ALA A 173 -6.09 -15.77 2.27
CA ALA A 173 -4.97 -14.93 1.85
C ALA A 173 -5.47 -13.57 1.36
N MET A 174 -4.56 -12.59 1.32
CA MET A 174 -4.83 -11.25 0.80
C MET A 174 -3.76 -10.83 -0.21
N VAL A 175 -4.20 -10.30 -1.35
CA VAL A 175 -3.33 -9.67 -2.36
C VAL A 175 -3.63 -8.19 -2.41
N ASN A 176 -2.61 -7.37 -2.17
CA ASN A 176 -2.66 -5.91 -2.20
C ASN A 176 -1.96 -5.35 -3.43
N MET A 177 -2.55 -4.35 -4.03
CA MET A 177 -1.98 -3.63 -5.17
C MET A 177 -1.90 -2.14 -4.82
N ASP A 178 -0.69 -1.61 -4.84
CA ASP A 178 -0.46 -0.21 -4.53
C ASP A 178 0.62 0.33 -5.46
N MET A 179 0.30 1.43 -6.15
CA MET A 179 1.16 2.03 -7.18
C MET A 179 1.62 0.99 -8.23
N VAL A 180 0.68 0.41 -8.96
CA VAL A 180 0.94 -0.63 -9.98
C VAL A 180 0.82 -0.12 -11.42
N GLY A 181 0.63 1.18 -11.61
CA GLY A 181 0.40 1.81 -12.91
C GLY A 181 1.65 2.40 -13.57
N ARG A 182 2.82 2.34 -12.94
CA ARG A 182 4.05 2.95 -13.48
C ARG A 182 5.15 1.93 -13.78
N LEU A 183 4.77 0.73 -14.24
CA LEU A 183 5.75 -0.28 -14.66
C LEU A 183 6.69 0.30 -15.73
N GLY A 184 7.96 0.47 -15.36
CA GLY A 184 8.98 1.08 -16.20
C GLY A 184 9.57 0.11 -17.22
N ALA A 185 10.47 0.62 -18.10
CA ALA A 185 11.16 -0.16 -19.11
C ALA A 185 12.02 -1.31 -18.53
N THR A 186 12.50 -1.17 -17.30
CA THR A 186 13.23 -2.22 -16.59
C THR A 186 12.34 -3.36 -16.15
N ARG A 187 11.01 -3.19 -16.23
CA ARG A 187 9.98 -4.16 -15.84
C ARG A 187 10.14 -4.65 -14.39
N GLN A 188 10.66 -3.80 -13.53
CA GLN A 188 10.86 -4.12 -12.12
C GLN A 188 9.52 -4.11 -11.37
N LEU A 189 9.27 -5.18 -10.62
CA LEU A 189 8.09 -5.36 -9.78
C LEU A 189 8.52 -5.81 -8.40
N ALA A 190 8.21 -5.04 -7.38
CA ALA A 190 8.43 -5.44 -6.00
C ALA A 190 7.26 -6.29 -5.49
N LEU A 191 7.61 -7.35 -4.78
CA LEU A 191 6.68 -8.30 -4.15
C LEU A 191 7.05 -8.42 -2.67
N TYR A 192 6.17 -7.93 -1.79
CA TYR A 192 6.31 -8.05 -0.35
C TYR A 192 5.41 -9.17 0.18
N GLY A 193 5.76 -9.71 1.34
CA GLY A 193 4.96 -10.73 2.00
C GLY A 193 5.18 -12.15 1.47
N VAL A 194 6.11 -12.37 0.55
CA VAL A 194 6.33 -13.69 -0.06
C VAL A 194 6.68 -14.76 0.98
N GLY A 195 7.33 -14.39 2.09
CA GLY A 195 7.61 -15.28 3.21
C GLY A 195 6.40 -15.66 4.07
N THR A 196 5.26 -15.01 3.90
CA THR A 196 4.07 -15.22 4.76
C THR A 196 3.30 -16.50 4.45
N SER A 197 3.62 -17.18 3.35
CA SER A 197 3.11 -18.50 3.02
C SER A 197 4.02 -19.22 2.03
N PRO A 198 4.20 -20.53 2.16
CA PRO A 198 4.89 -21.34 1.14
C PRO A 198 4.12 -21.40 -0.19
N ALA A 199 2.84 -21.03 -0.18
CA ALA A 199 2.02 -20.99 -1.40
C ALA A 199 2.44 -19.87 -2.37
N TRP A 200 3.04 -18.77 -1.88
CA TRP A 200 3.41 -17.64 -2.73
C TRP A 200 4.51 -17.97 -3.74
N PRO A 201 5.69 -18.53 -3.36
CA PRO A 201 6.73 -18.89 -4.33
C PRO A 201 6.22 -19.83 -5.41
N GLU A 202 5.40 -20.82 -5.03
CA GLU A 202 4.81 -21.77 -5.98
C GLU A 202 3.84 -21.10 -6.95
N ALA A 203 2.94 -20.23 -6.43
CA ALA A 203 1.99 -19.51 -7.26
C ALA A 203 2.69 -18.52 -8.22
N LEU A 204 3.73 -17.82 -7.76
CA LEU A 204 4.53 -16.90 -8.55
C LEU A 204 5.27 -17.63 -9.67
N ALA A 205 5.89 -18.78 -9.38
CA ALA A 205 6.56 -19.59 -10.38
C ALA A 205 5.59 -20.13 -11.44
N ALA A 206 4.44 -20.68 -10.98
CA ALA A 206 3.41 -21.19 -11.89
C ALA A 206 2.73 -20.09 -12.74
N ALA A 207 2.70 -18.85 -12.26
CA ALA A 207 2.21 -17.70 -13.01
C ALA A 207 3.26 -17.11 -13.99
N GLY A 208 4.50 -17.66 -14.02
CA GLY A 208 5.58 -17.16 -14.87
C GLY A 208 6.04 -15.74 -14.49
N ALA A 209 5.95 -15.37 -13.21
CA ALA A 209 6.24 -14.01 -12.77
C ALA A 209 7.68 -13.57 -13.11
N GLY A 210 8.68 -14.45 -12.88
CA GLY A 210 10.08 -14.18 -13.15
C GLY A 210 10.46 -14.13 -14.64
N GLU A 211 9.58 -14.64 -15.53
CA GLU A 211 9.78 -14.57 -16.98
C GLU A 211 9.31 -13.21 -17.54
N LYS A 212 8.32 -12.62 -16.92
CA LYS A 212 7.67 -11.36 -17.36
C LYS A 212 8.21 -10.12 -16.67
N PHE A 213 8.65 -10.25 -15.43
CA PHE A 213 9.06 -9.13 -14.56
C PHE A 213 10.42 -9.38 -13.94
N ARG A 214 11.17 -8.31 -13.73
CA ARG A 214 12.34 -8.32 -12.86
C ARG A 214 11.85 -8.19 -11.42
N LEU A 215 11.72 -9.32 -10.73
CA LEU A 215 11.16 -9.36 -9.39
C LEU A 215 12.15 -8.87 -8.34
N LYS A 216 11.70 -7.98 -7.45
CA LYS A 216 12.34 -7.69 -6.17
C LYS A 216 11.47 -8.31 -5.08
N ILE A 217 11.97 -9.36 -4.45
CA ILE A 217 11.22 -10.14 -3.47
C ILE A 217 11.61 -9.72 -2.05
N ASP A 218 10.61 -9.38 -1.23
CA ASP A 218 10.74 -9.22 0.21
C ASP A 218 9.84 -10.25 0.93
N SER A 219 10.42 -10.95 1.90
CA SER A 219 9.71 -11.97 2.67
C SER A 219 8.81 -11.40 3.75
N SER A 220 9.02 -10.13 4.17
CA SER A 220 8.29 -9.50 5.27
C SER A 220 6.80 -9.36 4.98
N GLY A 221 5.97 -9.76 5.93
CA GLY A 221 4.54 -9.46 5.90
C GLY A 221 4.21 -8.04 6.39
N VAL A 222 5.16 -7.35 6.97
CA VAL A 222 5.04 -5.93 7.37
C VAL A 222 5.66 -5.06 6.29
N GLY A 223 4.93 -4.06 5.85
CA GLY A 223 5.37 -3.12 4.83
C GLY A 223 4.51 -1.86 4.82
N PRO A 224 4.73 -0.97 3.85
CA PRO A 224 4.17 0.39 3.88
C PRO A 224 2.76 0.49 3.28
N SER A 225 1.96 -0.58 3.26
CA SER A 225 0.61 -0.55 2.69
C SER A 225 -0.34 -1.52 3.40
N ASP A 226 -1.59 -1.59 2.95
CA ASP A 226 -2.74 -2.28 3.57
C ASP A 226 -2.54 -3.78 3.86
N HIS A 227 -1.64 -4.47 3.14
CA HIS A 227 -1.30 -5.88 3.39
C HIS A 227 -0.81 -6.10 4.84
N THR A 228 -0.14 -5.12 5.43
CA THR A 228 0.32 -5.17 6.82
C THR A 228 -0.82 -5.42 7.80
N SER A 229 -1.97 -4.78 7.59
CA SER A 229 -3.14 -4.95 8.44
C SER A 229 -3.64 -6.40 8.48
N PHE A 230 -3.61 -7.08 7.34
CA PHE A 230 -4.02 -8.49 7.24
C PHE A 230 -2.96 -9.43 7.80
N TYR A 231 -1.68 -9.17 7.52
CA TYR A 231 -0.60 -9.94 8.11
C TYR A 231 -0.66 -9.95 9.65
N LEU A 232 -0.97 -8.81 10.27
CA LEU A 232 -1.11 -8.68 11.73
C LEU A 232 -2.31 -9.45 12.31
N THR A 233 -3.20 -9.98 11.45
CA THR A 233 -4.29 -10.88 11.83
C THR A 233 -4.05 -12.34 11.42
N ASP A 234 -2.78 -12.70 11.15
CA ASP A 234 -2.34 -14.04 10.73
C ASP A 234 -2.95 -14.50 9.39
N VAL A 235 -3.12 -13.57 8.45
CA VAL A 235 -3.51 -13.85 7.08
C VAL A 235 -2.26 -13.78 6.19
N PRO A 236 -1.99 -14.79 5.33
CA PRO A 236 -0.93 -14.71 4.33
C PRO A 236 -1.17 -13.54 3.37
N VAL A 237 -0.13 -12.76 3.10
CA VAL A 237 -0.25 -11.55 2.26
C VAL A 237 0.76 -11.54 1.12
N LEU A 238 0.35 -10.96 0.01
CA LEU A 238 1.22 -10.59 -1.10
C LEU A 238 0.91 -9.16 -1.49
N HIS A 239 1.91 -8.30 -1.59
CA HIS A 239 1.76 -6.92 -2.01
C HIS A 239 2.61 -6.64 -3.24
N LEU A 240 2.00 -6.05 -4.26
CA LEU A 240 2.60 -5.69 -5.52
C LEU A 240 2.79 -4.18 -5.64
N PHE A 241 3.98 -3.77 -6.11
CA PHE A 241 4.38 -2.37 -6.22
C PHE A 241 5.35 -2.18 -7.41
N THR A 242 5.10 -1.22 -8.29
CA THR A 242 5.98 -0.96 -9.46
C THR A 242 7.08 0.05 -9.19
N GLY A 243 7.13 0.61 -7.99
CA GLY A 243 8.16 1.55 -7.55
C GLY A 243 7.66 2.98 -7.42
N GLN A 244 8.43 3.77 -6.68
CA GLN A 244 8.19 5.19 -6.57
C GLN A 244 8.69 5.92 -7.83
N HIS A 245 8.14 7.09 -8.07
CA HIS A 245 8.48 7.96 -9.18
C HIS A 245 8.50 9.44 -8.74
N ALA A 246 8.93 10.32 -9.61
CA ALA A 246 9.09 11.74 -9.28
C ALA A 246 7.76 12.46 -8.90
N ASP A 247 6.64 11.87 -9.31
CA ASP A 247 5.30 12.42 -9.07
C ASP A 247 4.67 11.89 -7.75
N TYR A 248 5.35 10.99 -7.01
CA TYR A 248 4.85 10.42 -5.76
C TYR A 248 4.49 11.51 -4.74
N HIS A 249 3.28 11.47 -4.21
CA HIS A 249 2.70 12.48 -3.31
C HIS A 249 2.76 13.92 -3.86
N GLN A 250 2.68 14.06 -5.19
CA GLN A 250 2.67 15.36 -5.88
C GLN A 250 1.34 15.56 -6.62
N PRO A 251 0.92 16.82 -6.85
CA PRO A 251 -0.20 17.12 -7.72
C PRO A 251 -0.03 16.61 -9.15
N SER A 252 1.20 16.33 -9.55
CA SER A 252 1.55 15.84 -10.88
C SER A 252 1.38 14.34 -11.07
N ASP A 253 0.91 13.58 -10.08
CA ASP A 253 0.54 12.17 -10.26
C ASP A 253 -0.81 12.04 -10.94
N ASP A 254 -0.81 12.27 -12.26
CA ASP A 254 -1.99 12.35 -13.12
C ASP A 254 -2.17 11.12 -14.02
N ALA A 255 -3.40 10.90 -14.46
CA ALA A 255 -3.85 9.71 -15.19
C ALA A 255 -3.18 9.54 -16.57
N ASP A 256 -2.71 10.62 -17.20
CA ASP A 256 -2.01 10.59 -18.49
C ASP A 256 -0.62 9.95 -18.41
N LYS A 257 -0.05 9.85 -17.20
CA LYS A 257 1.26 9.26 -16.95
C LYS A 257 1.22 7.75 -16.69
N ILE A 258 0.05 7.16 -16.58
CA ILE A 258 -0.11 5.73 -16.30
C ILE A 258 0.26 4.89 -17.53
N ASN A 259 1.12 3.90 -17.31
CA ASN A 259 1.41 2.84 -18.27
C ASN A 259 0.30 1.79 -18.22
N PHE A 260 -0.77 1.99 -19.01
CA PHE A 260 -1.93 1.09 -19.00
C PHE A 260 -1.64 -0.31 -19.52
N ASP A 261 -0.65 -0.48 -20.40
CA ASP A 261 -0.23 -1.80 -20.88
C ASP A 261 0.50 -2.56 -19.76
N GLY A 262 1.42 -1.87 -19.05
CA GLY A 262 2.08 -2.43 -17.88
C GLY A 262 1.10 -2.75 -16.73
N LEU A 263 0.12 -1.88 -16.49
CA LEU A 263 -0.94 -2.12 -15.51
C LEU A 263 -1.76 -3.37 -15.87
N ALA A 264 -2.11 -3.55 -17.15
CA ALA A 264 -2.82 -4.74 -17.61
C ALA A 264 -2.00 -6.02 -17.39
N GLU A 265 -0.69 -5.98 -17.62
CA GLU A 265 0.19 -7.11 -17.37
C GLU A 265 0.31 -7.47 -15.88
N VAL A 266 0.31 -6.47 -14.98
CA VAL A 266 0.23 -6.72 -13.52
C VAL A 266 -1.10 -7.36 -13.15
N VAL A 267 -2.22 -6.93 -13.73
CA VAL A 267 -3.53 -7.55 -13.54
C VAL A 267 -3.51 -9.01 -14.01
N ASP A 268 -2.92 -9.29 -15.18
CA ASP A 268 -2.77 -10.67 -15.71
C ASP A 268 -1.98 -11.56 -14.76
N LEU A 269 -0.90 -11.02 -14.18
CA LEU A 269 -0.09 -11.73 -13.19
C LEU A 269 -0.92 -12.05 -11.93
N VAL A 270 -1.64 -11.07 -11.39
CA VAL A 270 -2.45 -11.27 -10.18
C VAL A 270 -3.57 -12.28 -10.44
N GLU A 271 -4.26 -12.21 -11.59
CA GLU A 271 -5.25 -13.21 -11.98
C GLU A 271 -4.65 -14.61 -12.03
N ALA A 272 -3.47 -14.78 -12.63
CA ALA A 272 -2.78 -16.06 -12.68
C ALA A 272 -2.41 -16.57 -11.27
N ILE A 273 -1.94 -15.70 -10.36
CA ILE A 273 -1.66 -16.04 -8.96
C ILE A 273 -2.94 -16.50 -8.25
N LEU A 274 -4.05 -15.74 -8.37
CA LEU A 274 -5.33 -16.10 -7.76
C LEU A 274 -5.83 -17.45 -8.26
N ASN A 275 -5.69 -17.76 -9.54
CA ASN A 275 -6.04 -19.05 -10.11
C ASN A 275 -5.23 -20.22 -9.51
N GLN A 276 -3.95 -20.01 -9.18
CA GLN A 276 -3.12 -21.00 -8.47
C GLN A 276 -3.58 -21.24 -7.02
N LEU A 277 -4.14 -20.22 -6.37
CA LEU A 277 -4.65 -20.33 -5.01
C LEU A 277 -6.07 -20.92 -4.94
N ASP A 278 -6.87 -20.72 -5.97
CA ASP A 278 -8.30 -21.06 -6.01
C ASP A 278 -8.58 -22.56 -5.79
N GLY A 279 -7.67 -23.43 -6.27
CA GLY A 279 -7.77 -24.88 -6.14
C GLY A 279 -7.19 -25.47 -4.86
N ARG A 280 -6.49 -24.70 -4.03
CA ARG A 280 -5.80 -25.22 -2.83
C ARG A 280 -6.77 -25.45 -1.70
N ALA A 281 -6.65 -26.57 -0.99
CA ALA A 281 -7.45 -26.82 0.22
C ALA A 281 -7.11 -25.80 1.31
N GLU A 282 -5.82 -25.55 1.53
CA GLU A 282 -5.29 -24.62 2.54
C GLU A 282 -4.21 -23.71 1.95
N ILE A 283 -4.08 -22.51 2.53
CA ILE A 283 -2.99 -21.57 2.29
C ILE A 283 -2.39 -21.27 3.67
N PRO A 284 -1.32 -22.00 4.06
CA PRO A 284 -0.78 -21.89 5.41
C PRO A 284 -0.15 -20.53 5.65
N PHE A 285 -0.37 -19.98 6.84
CA PHE A 285 0.30 -18.76 7.29
C PHE A 285 1.66 -19.09 7.90
N THR A 286 2.64 -18.28 7.55
CA THR A 286 4.00 -18.32 8.14
C THR A 286 4.31 -16.94 8.70
N LYS A 287 4.61 -16.88 9.99
CA LYS A 287 5.09 -15.63 10.60
C LYS A 287 6.50 -15.33 10.11
N THR A 288 6.68 -14.15 9.52
CA THR A 288 8.00 -13.72 9.05
C THR A 288 8.83 -13.16 10.19
N LYS A 289 10.17 -13.14 10.03
CA LYS A 289 11.10 -12.66 11.06
C LYS A 289 11.06 -11.16 11.31
N SER A 290 10.38 -10.37 10.48
CA SER A 290 10.09 -8.99 10.86
C SER A 290 9.14 -9.05 12.05
N SER A 291 9.71 -8.91 13.20
CA SER A 291 9.08 -9.07 14.49
C SER A 291 7.89 -8.13 14.67
N ALA A 292 6.68 -8.66 14.51
CA ALA A 292 5.47 -7.96 15.00
C ALA A 292 5.47 -7.81 16.53
N SER A 293 6.32 -8.57 17.26
CA SER A 293 6.62 -8.32 18.67
C SER A 293 7.48 -7.07 18.88
N ASP A 294 8.14 -6.58 17.81
CA ASP A 294 9.00 -5.42 17.77
C ASP A 294 8.57 -4.48 16.64
N THR A 295 7.27 -4.30 16.39
CA THR A 295 6.87 -3.11 15.61
C THR A 295 7.37 -1.93 16.43
N PRO A 296 8.50 -1.28 16.04
CA PRO A 296 9.05 -0.22 16.85
C PRO A 296 7.97 0.85 16.95
N ARG A 297 7.52 1.18 18.14
CA ARG A 297 6.72 2.37 18.35
C ARG A 297 7.65 3.54 18.11
N PHE A 298 7.65 4.04 16.88
CA PHE A 298 8.45 5.20 16.54
C PHE A 298 7.98 6.39 17.38
N LYS A 299 8.86 6.87 18.24
CA LYS A 299 8.66 8.12 18.99
C LYS A 299 9.08 9.33 18.16
N VAL A 300 9.79 9.08 17.08
CA VAL A 300 10.38 10.08 16.19
C VAL A 300 10.19 9.70 14.72
N THR A 301 10.32 10.67 13.83
CA THR A 301 10.42 10.46 12.38
C THR A 301 11.62 11.21 11.84
N LEU A 302 12.33 10.59 10.91
CA LEU A 302 13.37 11.28 10.15
C LEU A 302 12.75 12.23 9.10
N GLY A 303 11.57 11.87 8.60
CA GLY A 303 10.88 12.63 7.55
C GLY A 303 11.55 12.44 6.19
N VAL A 304 11.86 11.19 5.86
CA VAL A 304 12.36 10.77 4.55
C VAL A 304 11.30 9.96 3.81
N VAL A 305 11.40 9.97 2.50
CA VAL A 305 10.68 9.06 1.60
C VAL A 305 11.67 7.99 1.17
N PRO A 306 11.52 6.75 1.62
CA PRO A 306 12.44 5.68 1.24
C PRO A 306 12.24 5.26 -0.22
N ASP A 307 13.35 4.89 -0.89
CA ASP A 307 13.28 4.17 -2.15
C ASP A 307 13.14 2.66 -1.90
N TYR A 308 11.94 2.17 -2.03
CA TYR A 308 11.61 0.75 -1.78
C TYR A 308 12.14 -0.22 -2.85
N LEU A 309 12.59 0.30 -4.00
CA LEU A 309 13.20 -0.53 -5.05
C LEU A 309 14.73 -0.59 -4.97
N TYR A 310 15.35 0.18 -4.09
CA TYR A 310 16.79 0.15 -3.92
C TYR A 310 17.25 -1.21 -3.40
N ASP A 311 18.18 -1.85 -4.11
CA ASP A 311 18.73 -3.18 -3.81
C ASP A 311 20.18 -3.16 -3.28
N GLY A 312 20.74 -1.95 -3.08
CA GLY A 312 22.06 -1.75 -2.49
C GLY A 312 22.05 -1.83 -0.96
N GLN A 313 23.24 -1.74 -0.37
CA GLN A 313 23.40 -1.69 1.09
C GLN A 313 22.99 -0.30 1.61
N GLY A 314 22.20 -0.26 2.69
CA GLY A 314 21.62 0.96 3.26
C GLY A 314 20.19 1.22 2.80
N MET A 315 19.65 2.37 3.16
CA MET A 315 18.31 2.82 2.75
C MET A 315 18.43 4.09 1.91
N ARG A 316 18.26 3.97 0.60
CA ARG A 316 18.21 5.12 -0.30
C ARG A 316 16.93 5.92 -0.07
N ILE A 317 17.03 7.25 -0.17
CA ILE A 317 15.88 8.12 -0.03
C ILE A 317 15.52 8.79 -1.35
N ASP A 318 14.23 8.86 -1.64
CA ASP A 318 13.66 9.55 -2.82
C ASP A 318 13.26 10.99 -2.51
N GLY A 319 13.29 11.39 -1.25
CA GLY A 319 12.98 12.74 -0.84
C GLY A 319 12.98 12.94 0.67
N THR A 320 12.78 14.19 1.06
CA THR A 320 12.66 14.61 2.46
C THR A 320 11.41 15.47 2.62
N THR A 321 10.73 15.36 3.76
CA THR A 321 9.61 16.23 4.12
C THR A 321 10.11 17.53 4.75
N ASP A 322 9.64 18.68 4.28
CA ASP A 322 10.04 19.97 4.79
C ASP A 322 9.79 20.12 6.30
N GLY A 323 10.72 20.78 6.97
CA GLY A 323 10.66 21.00 8.41
C GLY A 323 10.91 19.77 9.28
N LYS A 324 11.02 18.57 8.68
CA LYS A 324 11.37 17.34 9.41
C LYS A 324 12.89 17.22 9.60
N PRO A 325 13.34 16.34 10.50
CA PRO A 325 14.77 16.20 10.85
C PRO A 325 15.71 16.02 9.65
N ALA A 326 15.34 15.16 8.67
CA ALA A 326 16.16 14.93 7.48
C ALA A 326 16.39 16.20 6.65
N ALA A 327 15.31 16.96 6.39
CA ALA A 327 15.42 18.21 5.63
C ALA A 327 16.28 19.24 6.37
N ARG A 328 16.12 19.36 7.70
CA ARG A 328 16.95 20.25 8.53
C ARG A 328 18.43 19.84 8.57
N ALA A 329 18.70 18.53 8.54
CA ALA A 329 20.05 17.98 8.50
C ALA A 329 20.70 18.08 7.10
N GLY A 330 19.96 18.48 6.06
CA GLY A 330 20.47 18.64 4.70
C GLY A 330 20.56 17.35 3.90
N LEU A 331 19.75 16.34 4.25
CA LEU A 331 19.59 15.15 3.43
C LEU A 331 18.92 15.52 2.10
N GLN A 332 19.30 14.80 1.04
CA GLN A 332 18.84 15.05 -0.31
C GLN A 332 18.36 13.75 -0.98
N ARG A 333 17.53 13.89 -2.00
CA ARG A 333 17.16 12.78 -2.86
C ARG A 333 18.40 12.07 -3.40
N GLY A 334 18.40 10.74 -3.33
CA GLY A 334 19.51 9.89 -3.77
C GLY A 334 20.52 9.55 -2.68
N ASP A 335 20.48 10.22 -1.52
CA ASP A 335 21.31 9.81 -0.38
C ASP A 335 20.96 8.39 0.06
N VAL A 336 21.96 7.61 0.43
CA VAL A 336 21.78 6.29 1.01
C VAL A 336 22.12 6.37 2.49
N VAL A 337 21.12 6.28 3.35
CA VAL A 337 21.32 6.24 4.81
C VAL A 337 21.97 4.90 5.17
N VAL A 338 23.14 4.96 5.79
CA VAL A 338 23.92 3.78 6.20
C VAL A 338 24.07 3.66 7.71
N ALA A 339 23.83 4.74 8.46
CA ALA A 339 23.75 4.70 9.92
C ALA A 339 22.91 5.84 10.50
N LEU A 340 22.31 5.61 11.68
CA LEU A 340 21.71 6.63 12.56
C LEU A 340 22.41 6.54 13.92
N GLY A 341 23.19 7.56 14.28
CA GLY A 341 24.08 7.50 15.42
C GLY A 341 25.05 6.30 15.29
N GLU A 342 25.08 5.45 16.30
CA GLU A 342 25.86 4.22 16.33
C GLU A 342 25.17 3.01 15.66
N HIS A 343 23.93 3.16 15.22
CA HIS A 343 23.11 2.07 14.69
C HIS A 343 23.25 1.98 13.17
N ALA A 344 23.84 0.87 12.69
CA ALA A 344 23.99 0.60 11.27
C ALA A 344 22.62 0.38 10.58
N VAL A 345 22.49 0.91 9.38
CA VAL A 345 21.30 0.77 8.51
C VAL A 345 21.70 -0.07 7.30
N ALA A 346 21.36 -1.36 7.34
CA ALA A 346 21.64 -2.29 6.23
C ALA A 346 20.53 -2.29 5.15
N GLY A 347 19.39 -1.68 5.43
CA GLY A 347 18.22 -1.60 4.57
C GLY A 347 17.03 -1.06 5.34
N MET A 348 15.81 -1.19 4.79
CA MET A 348 14.60 -0.65 5.41
C MET A 348 14.38 -1.16 6.84
N THR A 349 14.51 -2.47 7.08
CA THR A 349 14.35 -3.05 8.42
C THR A 349 15.36 -2.47 9.40
N GLY A 350 16.65 -2.41 9.01
CA GLY A 350 17.69 -1.80 9.85
C GLY A 350 17.45 -0.32 10.13
N TYR A 351 16.90 0.42 9.15
CA TYR A 351 16.49 1.80 9.35
C TYR A 351 15.37 1.92 10.40
N MET A 352 14.35 1.09 10.31
CA MET A 352 13.26 1.09 11.27
C MET A 352 13.74 0.72 12.68
N GLU A 353 14.60 -0.29 12.79
CA GLU A 353 15.21 -0.67 14.06
C GLU A 353 16.05 0.47 14.67
N ALA A 354 16.90 1.11 13.85
CA ALA A 354 17.70 2.25 14.27
C ALA A 354 16.82 3.42 14.75
N LEU A 355 15.80 3.78 13.96
CA LEU A 355 14.89 4.88 14.28
C LEU A 355 14.16 4.67 15.61
N SER A 356 13.83 3.42 15.96
CA SER A 356 13.15 3.07 17.22
C SER A 356 13.95 3.37 18.48
N LYS A 357 15.26 3.58 18.36
CA LYS A 357 16.17 3.83 19.50
C LYS A 357 16.20 5.29 19.93
N PHE A 358 15.57 6.18 19.16
CA PHE A 358 15.66 7.63 19.39
C PHE A 358 14.36 8.21 19.99
N GLU A 359 14.49 9.35 20.63
CA GLU A 359 13.40 10.10 21.25
C GLU A 359 13.31 11.53 20.68
N ALA A 360 12.12 12.14 20.79
CA ALA A 360 11.92 13.51 20.33
C ALA A 360 12.85 14.50 21.04
N GLY A 361 13.47 15.37 20.28
CA GLY A 361 14.45 16.35 20.77
C GLY A 361 15.87 15.81 20.92
N GLN A 362 16.11 14.50 20.72
CA GLN A 362 17.43 13.89 20.82
C GLN A 362 18.34 14.37 19.67
N GLU A 363 19.57 14.74 20.00
CA GLU A 363 20.62 15.07 19.05
C GLU A 363 21.50 13.85 18.78
N THR A 364 21.83 13.64 17.51
CA THR A 364 22.64 12.51 17.02
C THR A 364 23.27 12.88 15.68
N THR A 365 23.70 11.89 14.91
CA THR A 365 24.16 12.03 13.53
C THR A 365 23.40 11.10 12.61
N VAL A 366 23.34 11.45 11.33
CA VAL A 366 22.96 10.53 10.26
C VAL A 366 24.14 10.41 9.30
N THR A 367 24.55 9.19 9.01
CA THR A 367 25.58 8.89 8.02
C THR A 367 24.92 8.47 6.73
N VAL A 368 25.27 9.16 5.64
CA VAL A 368 24.75 8.87 4.30
C VAL A 368 25.88 8.69 3.30
N LEU A 369 25.63 7.91 2.26
CA LEU A 369 26.44 7.91 1.05
C LEU A 369 25.75 8.81 0.02
N ARG A 370 26.42 9.91 -0.36
CA ARG A 370 26.01 10.84 -1.42
C ARG A 370 27.00 10.75 -2.56
N ASP A 371 26.56 10.32 -3.73
CA ASP A 371 27.45 10.11 -4.91
C ASP A 371 28.67 9.22 -4.59
N GLY A 372 28.47 8.25 -3.71
CA GLY A 372 29.52 7.32 -3.27
C GLY A 372 30.46 7.87 -2.18
N VAL A 373 30.26 9.11 -1.73
CA VAL A 373 31.02 9.73 -0.65
C VAL A 373 30.25 9.64 0.66
N GLU A 374 30.91 9.18 1.72
CA GLU A 374 30.32 9.14 3.06
C GLU A 374 30.29 10.52 3.69
N LEU A 375 29.12 10.94 4.13
CA LEU A 375 28.87 12.20 4.83
C LEU A 375 28.22 11.91 6.18
N VAL A 376 28.76 12.53 7.23
CA VAL A 376 28.16 12.49 8.57
C VAL A 376 27.53 13.84 8.85
N LEU A 377 26.21 13.86 8.98
CA LEU A 377 25.43 15.08 9.14
C LEU A 377 24.84 15.15 10.55
N PRO A 378 24.88 16.31 11.23
CA PRO A 378 24.22 16.47 12.52
C PRO A 378 22.71 16.35 12.36
N LEU A 379 22.08 15.61 13.26
CA LEU A 379 20.65 15.32 13.23
C LEU A 379 20.02 15.63 14.59
N LYS A 380 18.87 16.28 14.57
CA LYS A 380 18.04 16.51 15.76
C LYS A 380 16.61 16.06 15.44
N PHE A 381 16.10 15.13 16.22
CA PHE A 381 14.74 14.61 16.11
C PHE A 381 13.69 15.57 16.68
#